data_d19124668e7b37fa04995f4144f49c2d
#
_entry.id   d19124668e7b37fa04995f4144f49c2d
#
_cell.length_a   1.000
_cell.length_b   1.000
_cell.length_c   1.000
_cell.angle_alpha   90.00
_cell.angle_beta   90.00
_cell.angle_gamma   90.00
#
_symmetry.space_group_name_H-M   'P 1'
#
loop_
_entity.id
_entity.type
_entity.pdbx_description
1 polymer ?
#
loop_
_entity_poly.entity_id
_entity_poly.type
_entity_poly.pdbx_seq_one_letter_code
_entity_poly.pdbx_strand_id
1 'polypeptide(L)'
;PRLLLLDEPTAGMTPDETFATGEMVQALNRDGVSVLAVEHDMAFVRQIAQAVTVLHFGKIFAQGSIDEIVADDRVAAIYLGEVHA
;
A
#
# COMPACT_ATOMS: atom_id res chain seq x y z
N PRO A 1 -12.13 18.94 4.15
CA PRO A 1 -11.45 17.65 4.00
C PRO A 1 -11.73 17.05 2.62
N ARG A 2 -10.68 16.49 2.00
CA ARG A 2 -10.78 15.85 0.70
C ARG A 2 -10.27 14.43 0.81
N LEU A 3 -10.85 13.53 0.02
CA LEU A 3 -10.47 12.13 -0.03
C LEU A 3 -10.18 11.75 -1.48
N LEU A 4 -9.01 11.18 -1.71
CA LEU A 4 -8.62 10.61 -2.99
C LEU A 4 -8.63 9.09 -2.88
N LEU A 5 -9.33 8.44 -3.80
CA LEU A 5 -9.38 6.98 -3.88
C LEU A 5 -8.56 6.52 -5.09
N LEU A 6 -7.62 5.63 -4.86
CA LEU A 6 -6.75 5.08 -5.91
C LEU A 6 -6.89 3.57 -5.94
N ASP A 7 -7.15 3.01 -7.10
CA ASP A 7 -7.28 1.57 -7.30
C ASP A 7 -6.11 1.08 -8.16
N GLU A 8 -5.18 0.38 -7.52
CA GLU A 8 -3.96 -0.13 -8.13
C GLU A 8 -3.21 0.92 -8.95
N PRO A 9 -2.87 2.06 -8.34
CA PRO A 9 -2.28 3.18 -9.10
C PRO A 9 -0.93 2.87 -9.73
N THR A 10 -0.25 1.82 -9.27
CA THR A 10 1.08 1.46 -9.78
C THR A 10 1.04 0.37 -10.86
N ALA A 11 -0.15 -0.07 -11.26
CA ALA A 11 -0.27 -1.12 -12.28
C ALA A 11 0.44 -0.71 -13.57
N GLY A 12 1.34 -1.56 -14.04
CA GLY A 12 2.09 -1.31 -15.27
C GLY A 12 3.23 -0.30 -15.18
N MET A 13 3.52 0.21 -13.99
CA MET A 13 4.60 1.18 -13.79
C MET A 13 5.95 0.49 -13.54
N THR A 14 7.02 1.16 -13.98
CA THR A 14 8.38 0.79 -13.59
C THR A 14 8.62 1.17 -12.12
N PRO A 15 9.66 0.62 -11.46
CA PRO A 15 9.98 1.03 -10.08
C PRO A 15 10.19 2.54 -9.93
N ASP A 16 10.83 3.19 -10.88
CA ASP A 16 11.05 4.65 -10.82
C ASP A 16 9.74 5.41 -10.94
N GLU A 17 8.85 4.98 -11.81
CA GLU A 17 7.51 5.58 -11.95
C GLU A 17 6.68 5.38 -10.68
N THR A 18 6.76 4.19 -10.09
CA THR A 18 6.08 3.87 -8.84
C THR A 18 6.56 4.79 -7.71
N PHE A 19 7.87 4.98 -7.60
CA PHE A 19 8.43 5.86 -6.58
C PHE A 19 7.98 7.31 -6.77
N ALA A 20 8.00 7.81 -8.00
CA ALA A 20 7.55 9.16 -8.31
C ALA A 20 6.07 9.35 -7.99
N THR A 21 5.24 8.33 -8.28
CA THR A 21 3.83 8.34 -7.92
C THR A 21 3.64 8.42 -6.41
N GLY A 22 4.44 7.66 -5.66
CA GLY A 22 4.43 7.70 -4.21
C GLY A 22 4.79 9.08 -3.65
N GLU A 23 5.77 9.75 -4.24
CA GLU A 23 6.13 11.10 -3.84
C GLU A 23 4.97 12.08 -4.05
N MET A 24 4.26 11.93 -5.16
CA MET A 24 3.09 12.76 -5.45
C MET A 24 1.97 12.53 -4.44
N VAL A 25 1.71 11.29 -4.09
CA VAL A 25 0.70 10.93 -3.08
C VAL A 25 1.08 11.51 -1.72
N GLN A 26 2.36 11.40 -1.34
CA GLN A 26 2.84 11.98 -0.08
C GLN A 26 2.66 13.50 -0.05
N ALA A 27 2.92 14.18 -1.16
CA ALA A 27 2.74 15.62 -1.26
C ALA A 27 1.26 16.00 -1.08
N LEU A 28 0.36 15.28 -1.73
CA LEU A 28 -1.08 15.51 -1.56
C LEU A 28 -1.52 15.32 -0.12
N ASN A 29 -1.02 14.30 0.53
CA ASN A 29 -1.35 14.01 1.93
C ASN A 29 -0.86 15.13 2.84
N ARG A 30 0.33 15.67 2.61
CA ARG A 30 0.85 16.81 3.37
C ARG A 30 -0.02 18.05 3.18
N ASP A 31 -0.67 18.19 2.02
CA ASP A 31 -1.55 19.31 1.72
C ASP A 31 -2.98 19.09 2.27
N GLY A 32 -3.19 18.06 3.06
CA GLY A 32 -4.46 17.82 3.73
C GLY A 32 -5.41 16.90 2.98
N VAL A 33 -4.98 16.25 1.91
CA VAL A 33 -5.79 15.27 1.20
C VAL A 33 -5.60 13.91 1.86
N SER A 34 -6.69 13.28 2.30
CA SER A 34 -6.66 11.90 2.76
C SER A 34 -6.62 10.97 1.55
N VAL A 35 -5.80 9.94 1.59
CA VAL A 35 -5.64 9.02 0.47
C VAL A 35 -5.94 7.61 0.93
N LEU A 36 -6.81 6.93 0.19
CA LEU A 36 -7.06 5.50 0.35
C LEU A 36 -6.64 4.83 -0.95
N ALA A 37 -5.65 3.94 -0.87
CA ALA A 37 -5.15 3.23 -2.03
C ALA A 37 -5.36 1.72 -1.86
N VAL A 38 -5.87 1.08 -2.91
CA VAL A 38 -5.93 -0.38 -2.99
C VAL A 38 -4.71 -0.81 -3.80
N GLU A 39 -3.82 -1.60 -3.21
CA GLU A 39 -2.54 -1.90 -3.83
C GLU A 39 -1.98 -3.23 -3.36
N HIS A 40 -1.16 -3.86 -4.19
CA HIS A 40 -0.40 -5.05 -3.82
C HIS A 40 1.10 -4.86 -4.03
N ASP A 41 1.51 -3.69 -4.51
CA ASP A 41 2.93 -3.33 -4.62
C ASP A 41 3.43 -2.89 -3.24
N MET A 42 4.17 -3.76 -2.57
CA MET A 42 4.61 -3.50 -1.20
C MET A 42 5.58 -2.33 -1.09
N ALA A 43 6.40 -2.09 -2.11
CA ALA A 43 7.31 -0.95 -2.10
C ALA A 43 6.53 0.37 -2.06
N PHE A 44 5.47 0.46 -2.86
CA PHE A 44 4.60 1.63 -2.87
C PHE A 44 3.85 1.78 -1.55
N VAL A 45 3.30 0.68 -1.03
CA VAL A 45 2.56 0.69 0.25
C VAL A 45 3.50 1.15 1.37
N ARG A 46 4.73 0.65 1.42
CA ARG A 46 5.70 1.05 2.45
C ARG A 46 6.06 2.52 2.35
N GLN A 47 6.08 3.05 1.15
CA GLN A 47 6.41 4.46 0.91
C GLN A 47 5.32 5.41 1.40
N ILE A 48 4.05 5.07 1.17
CA ILE A 48 2.95 6.01 1.39
C ILE A 48 2.08 5.72 2.61
N ALA A 49 2.00 4.46 3.04
CA ALA A 49 0.99 4.07 4.01
C ALA A 49 1.40 4.39 5.44
N GLN A 50 0.44 4.88 6.22
CA GLN A 50 0.55 5.02 7.67
C GLN A 50 -0.16 3.86 8.35
N ALA A 51 -1.31 3.47 7.81
CA ALA A 51 -2.11 2.35 8.30
C ALA A 51 -2.48 1.46 7.13
N VAL A 52 -2.52 0.16 7.38
CA VAL A 52 -2.76 -0.85 6.35
C VAL A 52 -3.80 -1.84 6.83
N THR A 53 -4.74 -2.17 5.94
CA THR A 53 -5.67 -3.27 6.12
C THR A 53 -5.37 -4.31 5.06
N VAL A 54 -5.07 -5.52 5.48
CA VAL A 54 -4.79 -6.64 4.57
C VAL A 54 -6.05 -7.46 4.40
N LEU A 55 -6.47 -7.63 3.14
CA LEU A 55 -7.61 -8.48 2.78
C LEU A 55 -7.09 -9.79 2.20
N HIS A 56 -7.74 -10.89 2.58
CA HIS A 56 -7.41 -12.22 2.07
C HIS A 56 -8.72 -13.00 1.92
N PHE A 57 -9.00 -13.45 0.71
CA PHE A 57 -10.26 -14.11 0.37
C PHE A 57 -11.50 -13.28 0.78
N GLY A 58 -11.43 -11.96 0.53
CA GLY A 58 -12.55 -11.04 0.80
C GLY A 58 -12.78 -10.72 2.27
N LYS A 59 -11.87 -11.11 3.15
CA LYS A 59 -11.99 -10.86 4.59
C LYS A 59 -10.78 -10.09 5.10
N ILE A 60 -10.99 -9.32 6.16
CA ILE A 60 -9.89 -8.65 6.84
C ILE A 60 -9.02 -9.72 7.51
N PHE A 61 -7.76 -9.76 7.11
CA PHE A 61 -6.79 -10.71 7.61
C PHE A 61 -5.92 -10.09 8.71
N ALA A 62 -5.53 -8.84 8.52
CA ALA A 62 -4.71 -8.10 9.47
C ALA A 62 -4.92 -6.60 9.28
N GLN A 63 -4.76 -5.84 10.36
CA GLN A 63 -4.81 -4.38 10.35
C GLN A 63 -3.76 -3.85 11.31
N GLY A 64 -3.15 -2.71 10.95
CA GLY A 64 -2.21 -2.06 11.81
C GLY A 64 -1.42 -0.99 11.09
N SER A 65 -0.42 -0.46 11.75
CA SER A 65 0.54 0.44 11.13
C SER A 65 1.33 -0.31 10.06
N ILE A 66 1.97 0.43 9.16
CA ILE A 66 2.82 -0.20 8.16
C ILE A 66 3.92 -1.05 8.81
N ASP A 67 4.49 -0.59 9.92
CA ASP A 67 5.53 -1.33 10.62
C ASP A 67 5.02 -2.65 11.20
N GLU A 68 3.81 -2.63 11.78
CA GLU A 68 3.17 -3.84 12.31
C GLU A 68 2.87 -4.86 11.21
N ILE A 69 2.38 -4.37 10.07
CA ILE A 69 2.01 -5.24 8.94
C ILE A 69 3.25 -5.86 8.32
N VAL A 70 4.31 -5.08 8.13
CA VAL A 70 5.57 -5.59 7.55
C VAL A 70 6.21 -6.63 8.46
N ALA A 71 6.07 -6.47 9.77
CA ALA A 71 6.61 -7.41 10.75
C ALA A 71 5.75 -8.66 10.97
N ASP A 72 4.54 -8.69 10.42
CA ASP A 72 3.62 -9.82 10.61
C ASP A 72 4.00 -10.99 9.69
N ASP A 73 4.46 -12.10 10.26
CA ASP A 73 4.90 -13.28 9.51
C ASP A 73 3.78 -13.89 8.65
N ARG A 74 2.55 -13.78 9.09
CA ARG A 74 1.40 -14.31 8.34
C ARG A 74 1.17 -13.50 7.06
N VAL A 75 1.34 -12.17 7.15
CA VAL A 75 1.24 -11.29 5.99
C VAL A 75 2.40 -11.56 5.03
N ALA A 76 3.60 -11.68 5.55
CA ALA A 76 4.78 -12.00 4.74
C ALA A 76 4.59 -13.32 3.98
N ALA A 77 4.02 -14.33 4.61
CA ALA A 77 3.76 -15.61 3.98
C ALA A 77 2.84 -15.49 2.78
N ILE A 78 1.80 -14.64 2.87
CA ILE A 78 0.86 -14.42 1.77
C ILE A 78 1.55 -13.73 0.59
N TYR A 79 2.21 -12.60 0.86
CA TYR A 79 2.80 -11.79 -0.21
C TYR A 79 4.08 -12.40 -0.79
N LEU A 80 4.95 -12.92 0.05
CA LEU A 80 6.17 -13.55 -0.43
C LEU A 80 5.89 -14.85 -1.17
N GLY A 81 4.89 -15.61 -0.73
CA GLY A 81 4.44 -16.80 -1.42
C GLY A 81 3.96 -16.49 -2.83
N GLU A 82 3.24 -15.40 -3.02
CA GLU A 82 2.78 -14.96 -4.34
C GLU A 82 3.93 -14.52 -5.22
N VAL A 83 4.91 -13.81 -4.65
CA VAL A 83 6.08 -13.30 -5.40
C VAL A 83 6.98 -14.44 -5.83
N HIS A 84 7.13 -15.47 -5.01
CA HIS A 84 8.03 -16.58 -5.27
C HIS A 84 7.34 -17.80 -5.91
N ALA A 85 6.06 -17.73 -6.07
CA ALA A 85 5.30 -18.78 -6.76
C ALA A 85 5.39 -18.67 -8.30
#